data_58cd3a69da29ccd4fc6439d97d1c8512
#
_entry.id   58cd3a69da29ccd4fc6439d97d1c8512
#
_cell.length_a   1.000
_cell.length_b   1.000
_cell.length_c   1.000
_cell.angle_alpha   90.00
_cell.angle_beta   90.00
_cell.angle_gamma   90.00
#
_symmetry.space_group_name_H-M   'P 1'
#
loop_
_entity.id
_entity.type
_entity.pdbx_description
1 polymer ?
#
loop_
_entity_poly.entity_id
_entity_poly.type
_entity_poly.pdbx_seq_one_letter_code
_entity_poly.pdbx_strand_id
1 'polypeptide(L)'
;MNITTFAKRLCLLVPLLIAPAAWAAEQMTPAAPELAAKSWVLMEASSGEVLVEHDGDTRLPPASLTKLMSAYIATLEIRRGQIGENDPVEVSENAWRTGGSRMFIKVGSQVTVSDLLHGIIIQSGNDATVALAEHIAGSEDAFADLMNKTADTLGMKNSHFMNPTGLPNPDHFSTPHDMAILARAIIHEDPAHYAIYSQKEFFWNGIKQPNRNLLLWRDKTVDGLKTGHTEEAGYCMVASAVRDGMRLIAVVFGTNSEAARASETQKLLTYGFRFFETQTFYQKGTELTQAPVWKGDLRQVKAGLADDLTMTLPRGQMKNLAATMTVFPQLTAPIAKGQVIGKVEVKNGDKVVHTADLIALDAVDEGGIFRRVWDSIRLFFYGLFN
;
A
#
# COMPACT_ATOMS: atom_id res chain seq x y z
N MET A 1 -19.79 13.81 96.44
CA MET A 1 -21.05 14.00 95.70
C MET A 1 -20.64 13.92 94.22
N ASN A 2 -20.94 12.79 93.59
CA ASN A 2 -20.49 12.41 92.25
C ASN A 2 -21.30 13.10 91.17
N ILE A 3 -20.60 13.59 90.15
CA ILE A 3 -21.24 13.90 88.86
C ILE A 3 -20.38 13.29 87.75
N THR A 4 -20.91 12.15 87.19
CA THR A 4 -20.38 11.42 86.06
C THR A 4 -20.77 12.12 84.76
N THR A 5 -19.76 12.49 83.93
CA THR A 5 -19.98 13.10 82.60
C THR A 5 -19.96 11.99 81.57
N PHE A 6 -21.11 11.78 80.90
CA PHE A 6 -21.27 10.83 79.76
C PHE A 6 -20.77 11.47 78.49
N ALA A 7 -19.64 10.97 77.93
CA ALA A 7 -19.18 11.33 76.58
C ALA A 7 -19.84 10.48 75.50
N LYS A 8 -20.77 11.10 74.75
CA LYS A 8 -21.33 10.48 73.53
C LYS A 8 -20.33 10.50 72.39
N ARG A 9 -19.81 9.34 72.03
CA ARG A 9 -19.03 9.19 70.78
C ARG A 9 -20.01 9.14 69.57
N LEU A 10 -19.96 10.17 68.72
CA LEU A 10 -20.66 10.22 67.46
C LEU A 10 -19.78 9.51 66.40
N CYS A 11 -20.16 8.29 66.02
CA CYS A 11 -19.54 7.58 64.86
C CYS A 11 -20.11 8.20 63.59
N LEU A 12 -19.30 9.00 62.87
CA LEU A 12 -19.57 9.41 61.50
C LEU A 12 -19.28 8.22 60.56
N LEU A 13 -20.33 7.58 60.06
CA LEU A 13 -20.28 6.65 58.93
C LEU A 13 -20.06 7.48 57.64
N VAL A 14 -18.84 7.48 57.12
CA VAL A 14 -18.54 7.99 55.76
C VAL A 14 -18.94 6.89 54.77
N PRO A 15 -19.93 7.10 53.89
CA PRO A 15 -20.21 6.13 52.82
C PRO A 15 -19.04 6.13 51.83
N LEU A 16 -18.33 5.01 51.74
CA LEU A 16 -17.32 4.77 50.74
C LEU A 16 -18.06 4.58 49.39
N LEU A 17 -18.15 5.63 48.58
CA LEU A 17 -18.59 5.57 47.22
C LEU A 17 -17.56 4.76 46.40
N ILE A 18 -17.79 3.45 46.27
CA ILE A 18 -17.10 2.61 45.29
C ILE A 18 -17.65 3.04 43.94
N ALA A 19 -16.96 3.95 43.25
CA ALA A 19 -17.19 4.20 41.83
C ALA A 19 -16.84 2.89 41.09
N PRO A 20 -17.74 2.33 40.27
CA PRO A 20 -17.38 1.22 39.43
C PRO A 20 -16.29 1.70 38.48
N ALA A 21 -15.08 1.16 38.58
CA ALA A 21 -14.09 1.24 37.54
C ALA A 21 -14.70 0.60 36.30
N ALA A 22 -15.25 1.41 35.41
CA ALA A 22 -15.61 0.98 34.07
C ALA A 22 -14.28 0.56 33.41
N TRP A 23 -13.96 -0.73 33.46
CA TRP A 23 -12.98 -1.28 32.57
C TRP A 23 -13.51 -1.01 31.16
N ALA A 24 -12.91 -0.07 30.45
CA ALA A 24 -13.08 0.04 29.03
C ALA A 24 -12.63 -1.31 28.47
N ALA A 25 -13.61 -2.14 28.10
CA ALA A 25 -13.33 -3.39 27.42
C ALA A 25 -12.54 -3.00 26.15
N GLU A 26 -11.27 -3.37 26.11
CA GLU A 26 -10.44 -3.25 24.92
C GLU A 26 -11.23 -3.96 23.82
N GLN A 27 -11.63 -3.22 22.80
CA GLN A 27 -12.49 -3.74 21.75
C GLN A 27 -11.63 -4.71 20.95
N MET A 28 -11.67 -5.99 21.32
CA MET A 28 -10.90 -7.04 20.66
C MET A 28 -11.39 -7.18 19.23
N THR A 29 -10.48 -6.97 18.28
CA THR A 29 -10.77 -7.28 16.86
C THR A 29 -11.08 -8.79 16.78
N PRO A 30 -12.22 -9.19 16.21
CA PRO A 30 -12.51 -10.61 16.01
C PRO A 30 -11.41 -11.27 15.17
N ALA A 31 -11.23 -12.57 15.37
CA ALA A 31 -10.31 -13.34 14.55
C ALA A 31 -10.61 -13.16 13.06
N ALA A 32 -9.54 -13.23 12.23
CA ALA A 32 -9.68 -13.20 10.79
C ALA A 32 -10.64 -14.28 10.30
N PRO A 33 -11.41 -14.05 9.22
CA PRO A 33 -12.34 -15.03 8.71
C PRO A 33 -11.59 -16.24 8.17
N GLU A 34 -12.11 -17.44 8.42
CA GLU A 34 -11.66 -18.63 7.72
C GLU A 34 -12.11 -18.56 6.26
N LEU A 35 -11.16 -18.67 5.34
CA LEU A 35 -11.40 -18.68 3.90
C LEU A 35 -11.13 -20.06 3.30
N ALA A 36 -11.95 -20.46 2.34
CA ALA A 36 -11.73 -21.67 1.55
C ALA A 36 -10.67 -21.39 0.44
N ALA A 37 -9.45 -21.05 0.86
CA ALA A 37 -8.32 -20.67 0.03
C ALA A 37 -7.03 -21.24 0.61
N LYS A 38 -5.99 -21.44 -0.22
CA LYS A 38 -4.69 -21.92 0.24
C LYS A 38 -3.92 -20.88 1.04
N SER A 39 -3.97 -19.63 0.60
CA SER A 39 -3.20 -18.52 1.17
C SER A 39 -3.85 -17.20 0.81
N TRP A 40 -3.77 -16.18 1.69
CA TRP A 40 -4.37 -14.88 1.43
C TRP A 40 -3.78 -13.76 2.31
N VAL A 41 -3.91 -12.52 1.84
CA VAL A 41 -3.50 -11.30 2.53
C VAL A 41 -4.57 -10.24 2.35
N LEU A 42 -4.81 -9.46 3.40
CA LEU A 42 -5.55 -8.19 3.37
C LEU A 42 -4.63 -7.06 3.78
N MET A 43 -4.39 -6.13 2.88
CA MET A 43 -3.52 -4.96 3.07
C MET A 43 -4.32 -3.67 2.96
N GLU A 44 -4.00 -2.68 3.79
CA GLU A 44 -4.46 -1.30 3.57
C GLU A 44 -3.50 -0.60 2.60
N ALA A 45 -4.07 0.03 1.56
CA ALA A 45 -3.28 0.51 0.44
C ALA A 45 -2.41 1.74 0.76
N SER A 46 -2.89 2.67 1.59
CA SER A 46 -2.18 3.94 1.86
C SER A 46 -0.95 3.70 2.74
N SER A 47 -1.12 2.96 3.83
CA SER A 47 -0.04 2.62 4.77
C SER A 47 0.84 1.46 4.29
N GLY A 48 0.29 0.55 3.48
CA GLY A 48 0.91 -0.73 3.14
C GLY A 48 0.86 -1.75 4.29
N GLU A 49 0.08 -1.48 5.34
CA GLU A 49 -0.04 -2.36 6.50
C GLU A 49 -0.85 -3.61 6.16
N VAL A 50 -0.31 -4.78 6.51
CA VAL A 50 -1.03 -6.05 6.43
C VAL A 50 -1.93 -6.14 7.66
N LEU A 51 -3.24 -6.12 7.43
CA LEU A 51 -4.24 -6.14 8.50
C LEU A 51 -4.46 -7.54 9.04
N VAL A 52 -4.56 -8.51 8.15
CA VAL A 52 -4.69 -9.94 8.45
C VAL A 52 -4.17 -10.77 7.28
N GLU A 53 -3.66 -11.96 7.57
CA GLU A 53 -3.16 -12.88 6.57
C GLU A 53 -3.28 -14.34 7.02
N HIS A 54 -3.13 -15.24 6.07
CA HIS A 54 -2.95 -16.66 6.28
C HIS A 54 -1.95 -17.17 5.25
N ASP A 55 -0.80 -17.67 5.73
CA ASP A 55 0.30 -18.16 4.90
C ASP A 55 0.71 -17.17 3.79
N GLY A 56 0.72 -15.86 4.11
CA GLY A 56 0.89 -14.76 3.15
C GLY A 56 2.18 -14.79 2.34
N ASP A 57 3.22 -15.45 2.83
CA ASP A 57 4.53 -15.63 2.18
C ASP A 57 4.71 -17.00 1.51
N THR A 58 3.66 -17.83 1.46
CA THR A 58 3.74 -19.13 0.76
C THR A 58 3.86 -18.92 -0.75
N ARG A 59 4.92 -19.47 -1.35
CA ARG A 59 5.18 -19.43 -2.78
C ARG A 59 4.22 -20.36 -3.52
N LEU A 60 3.40 -19.80 -4.39
CA LEU A 60 2.39 -20.50 -5.17
C LEU A 60 2.43 -20.01 -6.63
N PRO A 61 1.98 -20.82 -7.59
CA PRO A 61 1.83 -20.36 -8.97
C PRO A 61 0.81 -19.21 -9.03
N PRO A 62 1.19 -18.02 -9.53
CA PRO A 62 0.28 -16.86 -9.59
C PRO A 62 -0.71 -16.93 -10.75
N ALA A 63 -0.52 -17.84 -11.70
CA ALA A 63 -1.29 -17.87 -12.93
C ALA A 63 -1.34 -16.48 -13.60
N SER A 64 -2.48 -16.07 -14.17
CA SER A 64 -2.61 -14.75 -14.81
C SER A 64 -2.57 -13.54 -13.88
N LEU A 65 -2.37 -13.70 -12.57
CA LEU A 65 -1.99 -12.57 -11.71
C LEU A 65 -0.63 -11.99 -12.11
N THR A 66 0.24 -12.78 -12.74
CA THR A 66 1.50 -12.38 -13.39
C THR A 66 1.32 -11.14 -14.28
N LYS A 67 0.20 -11.04 -14.97
CA LYS A 67 -0.09 -9.92 -15.88
C LYS A 67 -0.24 -8.57 -15.18
N LEU A 68 -0.39 -8.55 -13.85
CA LEU A 68 -0.26 -7.31 -13.07
C LEU A 68 1.15 -6.73 -13.21
N MET A 69 2.19 -7.59 -13.14
CA MET A 69 3.57 -7.16 -13.36
C MET A 69 3.80 -6.73 -14.81
N SER A 70 3.27 -7.48 -15.77
CA SER A 70 3.42 -7.13 -17.20
C SER A 70 2.76 -5.79 -17.54
N ALA A 71 1.55 -5.54 -17.04
CA ALA A 71 0.87 -4.26 -17.23
C ALA A 71 1.58 -3.12 -16.48
N TYR A 72 2.06 -3.37 -15.26
CA TYR A 72 2.80 -2.38 -14.49
C TYR A 72 4.07 -1.93 -15.20
N ILE A 73 4.87 -2.86 -15.74
CA ILE A 73 6.07 -2.53 -16.53
C ILE A 73 5.70 -1.69 -17.75
N ALA A 74 4.65 -2.07 -18.49
CA ALA A 74 4.23 -1.30 -19.65
C ALA A 74 3.84 0.13 -19.29
N THR A 75 3.11 0.33 -18.19
CA THR A 75 2.76 1.68 -17.73
C THR A 75 3.97 2.46 -17.19
N LEU A 76 4.96 1.77 -16.61
CA LEU A 76 6.24 2.40 -16.26
C LEU A 76 6.98 2.91 -17.50
N GLU A 77 7.07 2.11 -18.57
CA GLU A 77 7.75 2.50 -19.81
C GLU A 77 7.00 3.63 -20.55
N ILE A 78 5.66 3.67 -20.47
CA ILE A 78 4.86 4.81 -20.96
C ILE A 78 5.21 6.08 -20.17
N ARG A 79 5.22 6.02 -18.85
CA ARG A 79 5.57 7.18 -17.99
C ARG A 79 7.00 7.68 -18.19
N ARG A 80 7.93 6.78 -18.54
CA ARG A 80 9.32 7.12 -18.89
C ARG A 80 9.47 7.67 -20.29
N GLY A 81 8.42 7.65 -21.11
CA GLY A 81 8.44 8.06 -22.51
C GLY A 81 9.24 7.12 -23.43
N GLN A 82 9.44 5.85 -23.01
CA GLN A 82 10.13 4.84 -23.83
C GLN A 82 9.18 4.23 -24.87
N ILE A 83 7.90 4.14 -24.56
CA ILE A 83 6.82 3.75 -25.46
C ILE A 83 5.65 4.72 -25.30
N GLY A 84 4.82 4.87 -26.35
CA GLY A 84 3.60 5.66 -26.33
C GLY A 84 2.36 4.79 -26.34
N GLU A 85 1.26 5.27 -25.75
CA GLU A 85 -0.03 4.54 -25.75
C GLU A 85 -0.55 4.22 -27.16
N ASN A 86 -0.25 5.10 -28.14
CA ASN A 86 -0.66 4.95 -29.52
C ASN A 86 0.38 4.28 -30.42
N ASP A 87 1.51 3.84 -29.85
CA ASP A 87 2.55 3.16 -30.65
C ASP A 87 1.98 1.85 -31.22
N PRO A 88 2.19 1.61 -32.52
CA PRO A 88 1.78 0.38 -33.17
C PRO A 88 2.72 -0.77 -32.79
N VAL A 89 2.17 -1.81 -32.21
CA VAL A 89 2.87 -3.06 -31.87
C VAL A 89 2.57 -4.08 -32.96
N GLU A 90 3.61 -4.59 -33.63
CA GLU A 90 3.46 -5.68 -34.58
C GLU A 90 3.24 -7.01 -33.85
N VAL A 91 2.20 -7.75 -34.25
CA VAL A 91 1.86 -9.05 -33.67
C VAL A 91 2.71 -10.13 -34.29
N SER A 92 3.66 -10.68 -33.53
CA SER A 92 4.50 -11.79 -33.94
C SER A 92 3.70 -13.12 -34.09
N GLU A 93 4.28 -14.09 -34.77
CA GLU A 93 3.71 -15.45 -34.84
C GLU A 93 3.71 -16.11 -33.44
N ASN A 94 4.73 -15.87 -32.62
CA ASN A 94 4.81 -16.35 -31.24
C ASN A 94 3.65 -15.80 -30.38
N ALA A 95 3.43 -14.50 -30.38
CA ALA A 95 2.32 -13.88 -29.68
C ALA A 95 0.97 -14.44 -30.15
N TRP A 96 0.76 -14.50 -31.48
CA TRP A 96 -0.47 -15.04 -32.05
C TRP A 96 -0.73 -16.51 -31.70
N ARG A 97 0.31 -17.37 -31.63
CA ARG A 97 0.20 -18.79 -31.30
C ARG A 97 0.01 -19.04 -29.81
N THR A 98 0.31 -18.07 -28.94
CA THR A 98 0.25 -18.27 -27.50
C THR A 98 -1.14 -18.71 -27.04
N GLY A 99 -1.16 -19.86 -26.34
CA GLY A 99 -2.40 -20.49 -25.87
C GLY A 99 -3.03 -19.84 -24.65
N GLY A 100 -4.14 -20.41 -24.22
CA GLY A 100 -4.92 -19.94 -23.06
C GLY A 100 -5.89 -18.80 -23.40
N SER A 101 -6.04 -17.84 -22.49
CA SER A 101 -6.92 -16.68 -22.71
C SER A 101 -6.37 -15.77 -23.81
N ARG A 102 -7.23 -15.25 -24.68
CA ARG A 102 -6.83 -14.46 -25.85
C ARG A 102 -7.65 -13.19 -26.01
N MET A 103 -7.00 -12.13 -26.47
CA MET A 103 -7.62 -10.93 -27.01
C MET A 103 -8.06 -11.14 -28.47
N PHE A 104 -7.54 -12.18 -29.15
CA PHE A 104 -7.74 -12.52 -30.55
C PHE A 104 -7.11 -11.51 -31.53
N ILE A 105 -5.88 -11.12 -31.26
CA ILE A 105 -5.05 -10.36 -32.20
C ILE A 105 -4.57 -11.28 -33.34
N LYS A 106 -4.28 -10.70 -34.52
CA LYS A 106 -3.91 -11.43 -35.74
C LYS A 106 -2.42 -11.28 -36.05
N VAL A 107 -1.75 -12.36 -36.42
CA VAL A 107 -0.34 -12.31 -36.86
C VAL A 107 -0.12 -11.28 -37.96
N GLY A 108 0.95 -10.48 -37.84
CA GLY A 108 1.32 -9.43 -38.79
C GLY A 108 0.43 -8.18 -38.75
N SER A 109 -0.61 -8.13 -37.89
CA SER A 109 -1.37 -6.92 -37.66
C SER A 109 -0.67 -6.01 -36.67
N GLN A 110 -1.04 -4.72 -36.71
CA GLN A 110 -0.60 -3.74 -35.72
C GLN A 110 -1.73 -3.46 -34.73
N VAL A 111 -1.40 -3.44 -33.45
CA VAL A 111 -2.30 -3.16 -32.34
C VAL A 111 -1.66 -2.08 -31.46
N THR A 112 -2.42 -1.10 -31.00
CA THR A 112 -1.84 -0.06 -30.16
C THR A 112 -1.45 -0.59 -28.78
N VAL A 113 -0.45 0.00 -28.13
CA VAL A 113 -0.08 -0.31 -26.72
C VAL A 113 -1.30 -0.21 -25.80
N SER A 114 -2.11 0.83 -25.97
CA SER A 114 -3.36 1.02 -25.20
C SER A 114 -4.34 -0.13 -25.38
N ASP A 115 -4.60 -0.58 -26.60
CA ASP A 115 -5.50 -1.72 -26.86
C ASP A 115 -4.97 -3.02 -26.26
N LEU A 116 -3.65 -3.24 -26.35
CA LEU A 116 -3.01 -4.40 -25.74
C LEU A 116 -3.17 -4.38 -24.22
N LEU A 117 -2.98 -3.22 -23.56
CA LEU A 117 -3.19 -3.08 -22.12
C LEU A 117 -4.64 -3.41 -21.73
N HIS A 118 -5.64 -2.93 -22.49
CA HIS A 118 -7.04 -3.30 -22.26
C HIS A 118 -7.26 -4.82 -22.42
N GLY A 119 -6.70 -5.43 -23.45
CA GLY A 119 -6.76 -6.88 -23.67
C GLY A 119 -6.11 -7.69 -22.55
N ILE A 120 -4.97 -7.21 -22.01
CA ILE A 120 -4.23 -7.84 -20.90
C ILE A 120 -5.01 -7.75 -19.59
N ILE A 121 -5.50 -6.57 -19.26
CA ILE A 121 -6.14 -6.28 -17.97
C ILE A 121 -7.55 -6.90 -17.93
N ILE A 122 -8.38 -6.65 -18.94
CA ILE A 122 -9.80 -7.01 -18.91
C ILE A 122 -9.99 -8.48 -19.31
N GLN A 123 -9.49 -8.88 -20.49
CA GLN A 123 -9.68 -10.23 -21.03
C GLN A 123 -8.62 -11.22 -20.53
N SER A 124 -7.50 -10.72 -19.98
CA SER A 124 -6.36 -11.57 -19.63
C SER A 124 -5.68 -12.22 -20.84
N GLY A 125 -5.63 -11.52 -21.98
CA GLY A 125 -5.10 -12.04 -23.25
C GLY A 125 -3.61 -12.38 -23.18
N ASN A 126 -3.25 -13.66 -23.35
CA ASN A 126 -1.87 -14.10 -23.40
C ASN A 126 -1.19 -13.60 -24.68
N ASP A 127 -1.90 -13.65 -25.82
CA ASP A 127 -1.46 -13.11 -27.10
C ASP A 127 -1.09 -11.63 -27.01
N ALA A 128 -1.94 -10.80 -26.40
CA ALA A 128 -1.68 -9.40 -26.16
C ALA A 128 -0.48 -9.19 -25.22
N THR A 129 -0.35 -10.05 -24.20
CA THR A 129 0.75 -9.94 -23.22
C THR A 129 2.10 -10.22 -23.84
N VAL A 130 2.18 -11.27 -24.66
CA VAL A 130 3.43 -11.63 -25.37
C VAL A 130 3.79 -10.56 -26.40
N ALA A 131 2.83 -10.08 -27.21
CA ALA A 131 3.09 -9.02 -28.17
C ALA A 131 3.65 -7.75 -27.50
N LEU A 132 3.08 -7.34 -26.35
CA LEU A 132 3.55 -6.18 -25.61
C LEU A 132 4.92 -6.42 -24.96
N ALA A 133 5.17 -7.62 -24.44
CA ALA A 133 6.46 -8.00 -23.86
C ALA A 133 7.59 -7.98 -24.91
N GLU A 134 7.33 -8.55 -26.10
CA GLU A 134 8.27 -8.53 -27.22
C GLU A 134 8.53 -7.09 -27.71
N HIS A 135 7.53 -6.25 -27.75
CA HIS A 135 7.67 -4.83 -28.12
C HIS A 135 8.56 -4.05 -27.14
N ILE A 136 8.41 -4.30 -25.83
CA ILE A 136 9.16 -3.59 -24.80
C ILE A 136 10.60 -4.11 -24.68
N ALA A 137 10.79 -5.43 -24.66
CA ALA A 137 12.08 -6.04 -24.33
C ALA A 137 12.71 -6.86 -25.48
N GLY A 138 12.04 -6.98 -26.61
CA GLY A 138 12.52 -7.76 -27.76
C GLY A 138 12.25 -9.27 -27.68
N SER A 139 12.04 -9.83 -26.49
CA SER A 139 11.70 -11.24 -26.28
C SER A 139 10.98 -11.46 -24.94
N GLU A 140 10.28 -12.61 -24.80
CA GLU A 140 9.68 -13.01 -23.52
C GLU A 140 10.73 -13.21 -22.42
N ASP A 141 11.88 -13.79 -22.73
CA ASP A 141 12.97 -14.03 -21.77
C ASP A 141 13.54 -12.70 -21.24
N ALA A 142 13.87 -11.76 -22.13
CA ALA A 142 14.34 -10.45 -21.73
C ALA A 142 13.28 -9.67 -20.92
N PHE A 143 12.01 -9.86 -21.24
CA PHE A 143 10.92 -9.27 -20.46
C PHE A 143 10.79 -9.94 -19.09
N ALA A 144 10.98 -11.26 -18.96
CA ALA A 144 11.01 -11.95 -17.68
C ALA A 144 12.15 -11.46 -16.78
N ASP A 145 13.34 -11.20 -17.35
CA ASP A 145 14.45 -10.56 -16.63
C ASP A 145 14.06 -9.18 -16.11
N LEU A 146 13.36 -8.38 -16.93
CA LEU A 146 12.85 -7.06 -16.52
C LEU A 146 11.78 -7.19 -15.42
N MET A 147 10.92 -8.20 -15.48
CA MET A 147 9.93 -8.49 -14.43
C MET A 147 10.61 -8.80 -13.10
N ASN A 148 11.64 -9.64 -13.09
CA ASN A 148 12.39 -10.01 -11.89
C ASN A 148 13.13 -8.81 -11.31
N LYS A 149 13.79 -8.00 -12.13
CA LYS A 149 14.42 -6.74 -11.69
C LYS A 149 13.41 -5.75 -11.09
N THR A 150 12.23 -5.67 -11.67
CA THR A 150 11.14 -4.81 -11.18
C THR A 150 10.61 -5.35 -9.84
N ALA A 151 10.46 -6.67 -9.70
CA ALA A 151 10.06 -7.32 -8.45
C ALA A 151 11.08 -7.02 -7.33
N ASP A 152 12.37 -7.11 -7.60
CA ASP A 152 13.43 -6.75 -6.64
C ASP A 152 13.32 -5.27 -6.22
N THR A 153 13.08 -4.37 -7.16
CA THR A 153 12.92 -2.93 -6.89
C THR A 153 11.71 -2.65 -6.00
N LEU A 154 10.61 -3.38 -6.19
CA LEU A 154 9.40 -3.27 -5.38
C LEU A 154 9.51 -3.98 -4.02
N GLY A 155 10.55 -4.78 -3.81
CA GLY A 155 10.72 -5.58 -2.59
C GLY A 155 9.91 -6.88 -2.56
N MET A 156 9.51 -7.42 -3.71
CA MET A 156 8.81 -8.70 -3.87
C MET A 156 9.80 -9.87 -3.74
N LYS A 157 10.23 -10.16 -2.53
CA LYS A 157 11.36 -11.08 -2.23
C LYS A 157 11.05 -12.56 -2.45
N ASN A 158 9.77 -12.91 -2.56
CA ASN A 158 9.30 -14.27 -2.70
C ASN A 158 8.62 -14.51 -4.06
N SER A 159 8.97 -13.73 -5.08
CA SER A 159 8.44 -13.85 -6.43
C SER A 159 9.54 -14.11 -7.44
N HIS A 160 9.24 -14.94 -8.42
CA HIS A 160 10.10 -15.19 -9.57
C HIS A 160 9.26 -15.44 -10.83
N PHE A 161 9.54 -14.69 -11.89
CA PHE A 161 8.79 -14.69 -13.12
C PHE A 161 9.61 -15.33 -14.25
N MET A 162 9.04 -16.34 -14.92
CA MET A 162 9.65 -17.05 -16.05
C MET A 162 9.04 -16.66 -17.40
N ASN A 163 7.87 -16.02 -17.40
CA ASN A 163 7.18 -15.55 -18.60
C ASN A 163 6.21 -14.42 -18.26
N PRO A 164 5.78 -13.60 -19.25
CA PRO A 164 4.92 -12.46 -19.01
C PRO A 164 3.45 -12.81 -18.74
N THR A 165 3.04 -14.05 -19.00
CA THR A 165 1.63 -14.46 -19.06
C THR A 165 1.12 -15.15 -17.80
N GLY A 166 2.02 -15.81 -17.05
CA GLY A 166 1.69 -16.70 -15.94
C GLY A 166 1.28 -18.10 -16.40
N LEU A 167 1.70 -18.51 -17.59
CA LEU A 167 1.62 -19.90 -18.02
C LEU A 167 2.51 -20.78 -17.12
N PRO A 168 2.14 -22.04 -16.87
CA PRO A 168 2.84 -22.90 -15.93
C PRO A 168 4.33 -23.06 -16.22
N ASN A 169 5.14 -22.90 -15.20
CA ASN A 169 6.55 -23.20 -15.16
C ASN A 169 6.93 -23.47 -13.69
N PRO A 170 7.70 -24.53 -13.37
CA PRO A 170 8.05 -24.89 -12.00
C PRO A 170 8.74 -23.77 -11.19
N ASP A 171 9.48 -22.91 -11.89
CA ASP A 171 10.21 -21.80 -11.28
C ASP A 171 9.44 -20.47 -11.31
N HIS A 172 8.15 -20.49 -11.75
CA HIS A 172 7.28 -19.32 -11.81
C HIS A 172 6.35 -19.27 -10.61
N PHE A 173 6.66 -18.45 -9.64
CA PHE A 173 5.91 -18.36 -8.39
C PHE A 173 5.83 -16.92 -7.86
N SER A 174 4.87 -16.69 -6.99
CA SER A 174 4.72 -15.49 -6.20
C SER A 174 3.99 -15.80 -4.89
N THR A 175 3.77 -14.78 -4.06
CA THR A 175 3.04 -14.91 -2.80
C THR A 175 1.89 -13.89 -2.73
N PRO A 176 0.86 -14.12 -1.90
CA PRO A 176 -0.16 -13.11 -1.64
C PRO A 176 0.42 -11.76 -1.18
N HIS A 177 1.45 -11.79 -0.33
CA HIS A 177 2.11 -10.59 0.17
C HIS A 177 2.77 -9.80 -0.97
N ASP A 178 3.60 -10.45 -1.80
CA ASP A 178 4.25 -9.80 -2.92
C ASP A 178 3.25 -9.26 -3.95
N MET A 179 2.16 -9.99 -4.21
CA MET A 179 1.09 -9.50 -5.09
C MET A 179 0.33 -8.31 -4.50
N ALA A 180 0.22 -8.20 -3.17
CA ALA A 180 -0.34 -7.01 -2.52
C ALA A 180 0.59 -5.80 -2.66
N ILE A 181 1.92 -5.99 -2.54
CA ILE A 181 2.93 -4.96 -2.81
C ILE A 181 2.80 -4.44 -4.24
N LEU A 182 2.75 -5.34 -5.23
CA LEU A 182 2.58 -4.96 -6.64
C LEU A 182 1.26 -4.24 -6.89
N ALA A 183 0.16 -4.72 -6.33
CA ALA A 183 -1.15 -4.08 -6.45
C ALA A 183 -1.14 -2.66 -5.87
N ARG A 184 -0.48 -2.47 -4.72
CA ARG A 184 -0.30 -1.17 -4.10
C ARG A 184 0.49 -0.22 -5.00
N ALA A 185 1.58 -0.67 -5.61
CA ALA A 185 2.36 0.12 -6.55
C ALA A 185 1.51 0.55 -7.76
N ILE A 186 0.76 -0.37 -8.37
CA ILE A 186 -0.14 -0.08 -9.50
C ILE A 186 -1.16 1.02 -9.13
N ILE A 187 -1.76 0.93 -7.94
CA ILE A 187 -2.79 1.86 -7.47
C ILE A 187 -2.22 3.28 -7.27
N HIS A 188 -1.03 3.38 -6.68
CA HIS A 188 -0.48 4.68 -6.26
C HIS A 188 0.31 5.39 -7.35
N GLU A 189 1.00 4.64 -8.20
CA GLU A 189 1.95 5.23 -9.13
C GLU A 189 1.33 5.69 -10.44
N ASP A 190 0.23 5.06 -10.85
CA ASP A 190 -0.42 5.37 -12.12
C ASP A 190 -1.96 5.30 -12.07
N PRO A 191 -2.61 6.28 -11.44
CA PRO A 191 -4.06 6.31 -11.33
C PRO A 191 -4.79 6.34 -12.68
N ALA A 192 -4.15 6.87 -13.73
CA ALA A 192 -4.75 6.97 -15.06
C ALA A 192 -4.95 5.57 -15.69
N HIS A 193 -3.90 4.75 -15.72
CA HIS A 193 -4.00 3.38 -16.22
C HIS A 193 -4.70 2.44 -15.23
N TYR A 194 -4.65 2.75 -13.91
CA TYR A 194 -5.42 2.01 -12.92
C TYR A 194 -6.93 1.99 -13.24
N ALA A 195 -7.46 3.05 -13.82
CA ALA A 195 -8.88 3.14 -14.21
C ALA A 195 -9.33 2.01 -15.16
N ILE A 196 -8.41 1.41 -15.95
CA ILE A 196 -8.71 0.28 -16.85
C ILE A 196 -9.18 -0.95 -16.07
N TYR A 197 -8.66 -1.18 -14.84
CA TYR A 197 -9.01 -2.35 -14.03
C TYR A 197 -10.48 -2.36 -13.59
N SER A 198 -11.12 -1.20 -13.51
CA SER A 198 -12.54 -1.07 -13.17
C SER A 198 -13.49 -1.28 -14.34
N GLN A 199 -12.97 -1.32 -15.58
CA GLN A 199 -13.79 -1.50 -16.76
C GLN A 199 -14.37 -2.92 -16.80
N LYS A 200 -15.69 -3.00 -16.96
CA LYS A 200 -16.43 -4.27 -16.93
C LYS A 200 -16.30 -5.05 -18.22
N GLU A 201 -16.03 -4.39 -19.32
CA GLU A 201 -15.94 -5.01 -20.64
C GLU A 201 -15.04 -4.18 -21.55
N PHE A 202 -14.45 -4.86 -22.51
CA PHE A 202 -13.66 -4.31 -23.61
C PHE A 202 -14.18 -4.83 -24.93
N PHE A 203 -14.23 -3.99 -25.95
CA PHE A 203 -14.71 -4.37 -27.26
C PHE A 203 -13.55 -4.31 -28.25
N TRP A 204 -13.16 -5.44 -28.78
CA TRP A 204 -12.06 -5.55 -29.73
C TRP A 204 -12.43 -6.36 -30.95
N ASN A 205 -12.19 -5.81 -32.15
CA ASN A 205 -12.39 -6.48 -33.45
C ASN A 205 -13.78 -7.18 -33.57
N GLY A 206 -14.84 -6.51 -33.14
CA GLY A 206 -16.20 -7.05 -33.15
C GLY A 206 -16.53 -8.03 -32.01
N ILE A 207 -15.58 -8.30 -31.12
CA ILE A 207 -15.75 -9.26 -30.01
C ILE A 207 -15.89 -8.49 -28.69
N LYS A 208 -16.99 -8.73 -27.98
CA LYS A 208 -17.21 -8.25 -26.63
C LYS A 208 -16.49 -9.17 -25.64
N GLN A 209 -15.60 -8.60 -24.83
CA GLN A 209 -14.74 -9.33 -23.88
C GLN A 209 -15.05 -8.83 -22.45
N PRO A 210 -15.76 -9.62 -21.62
CA PRO A 210 -16.07 -9.22 -20.26
C PRO A 210 -14.87 -9.37 -19.34
N ASN A 211 -14.74 -8.46 -18.37
CA ASN A 211 -13.78 -8.59 -17.29
C ASN A 211 -14.14 -9.79 -16.42
N ARG A 212 -13.16 -10.60 -16.04
CA ARG A 212 -13.37 -11.83 -15.27
C ARG A 212 -13.48 -11.59 -13.75
N ASN A 213 -13.27 -10.37 -13.30
CA ASN A 213 -13.47 -9.99 -11.91
C ASN A 213 -14.96 -9.81 -11.62
N LEU A 214 -15.61 -10.86 -11.12
CA LEU A 214 -17.05 -10.83 -10.79
C LEU A 214 -17.42 -9.80 -9.72
N LEU A 215 -16.47 -9.36 -8.89
CA LEU A 215 -16.75 -8.36 -7.86
C LEU A 215 -17.09 -7.00 -8.44
N LEU A 216 -16.61 -6.65 -9.63
CA LEU A 216 -16.99 -5.40 -10.32
C LEU A 216 -18.50 -5.27 -10.57
N TRP A 217 -19.22 -6.39 -10.67
CA TRP A 217 -20.70 -6.39 -10.82
C TRP A 217 -21.44 -6.51 -9.49
N ARG A 218 -20.80 -7.10 -8.46
CA ARG A 218 -21.44 -7.42 -7.18
C ARG A 218 -21.28 -6.31 -6.14
N ASP A 219 -20.15 -5.58 -6.18
CA ASP A 219 -19.80 -4.56 -5.19
C ASP A 219 -19.31 -3.29 -5.90
N LYS A 220 -20.08 -2.22 -5.79
CA LYS A 220 -19.76 -0.93 -6.42
C LYS A 220 -18.50 -0.25 -5.86
N THR A 221 -18.02 -0.73 -4.71
CA THR A 221 -16.80 -0.19 -4.08
C THR A 221 -15.54 -0.87 -4.60
N VAL A 222 -15.65 -2.00 -5.32
CA VAL A 222 -14.55 -2.69 -5.97
C VAL A 222 -14.23 -2.05 -7.31
N ASP A 223 -12.96 -1.70 -7.52
CA ASP A 223 -12.47 -1.01 -8.72
C ASP A 223 -11.26 -1.69 -9.38
N GLY A 224 -10.89 -2.89 -8.97
CA GLY A 224 -9.75 -3.67 -9.51
C GLY A 224 -9.68 -5.05 -8.88
N LEU A 225 -8.68 -5.85 -9.18
CA LEU A 225 -7.67 -5.70 -10.22
C LEU A 225 -7.72 -6.90 -11.19
N LYS A 226 -7.30 -8.10 -10.74
CA LYS A 226 -7.00 -9.22 -11.64
C LYS A 226 -7.38 -10.57 -11.08
N THR A 227 -7.74 -11.48 -11.99
CA THR A 227 -7.99 -12.89 -11.69
C THR A 227 -6.95 -13.77 -12.35
N GLY A 228 -6.64 -14.92 -11.74
CA GLY A 228 -5.78 -15.97 -12.26
C GLY A 228 -6.43 -17.34 -12.14
N HIS A 229 -6.08 -18.25 -13.05
CA HIS A 229 -6.43 -19.66 -12.97
C HIS A 229 -5.49 -20.52 -13.83
N THR A 230 -4.98 -21.58 -13.22
CA THR A 230 -4.45 -22.78 -13.87
C THR A 230 -4.87 -23.97 -13.01
N GLU A 231 -4.76 -25.19 -13.51
CA GLU A 231 -5.08 -26.40 -12.75
C GLU A 231 -4.25 -26.48 -11.45
N GLU A 232 -2.98 -26.11 -11.50
CA GLU A 232 -2.08 -26.12 -10.35
C GLU A 232 -2.36 -24.99 -9.35
N ALA A 233 -2.54 -23.77 -9.85
CA ALA A 233 -2.79 -22.58 -9.02
C ALA A 233 -4.17 -22.61 -8.34
N GLY A 234 -5.15 -23.29 -8.94
CA GLY A 234 -6.55 -23.08 -8.60
C GLY A 234 -7.02 -21.68 -9.03
N TYR A 235 -8.05 -21.17 -8.41
CA TYR A 235 -8.61 -19.85 -8.73
C TYR A 235 -8.05 -18.79 -7.78
N CYS A 236 -7.37 -17.79 -8.36
CA CYS A 236 -6.68 -16.71 -7.63
C CYS A 236 -7.29 -15.34 -7.96
N MET A 237 -7.20 -14.40 -7.05
CA MET A 237 -7.69 -13.03 -7.22
C MET A 237 -6.85 -12.02 -6.45
N VAL A 238 -6.59 -10.89 -7.08
CA VAL A 238 -6.24 -9.63 -6.43
C VAL A 238 -7.40 -8.68 -6.65
N ALA A 239 -7.98 -8.16 -5.57
CA ALA A 239 -9.04 -7.18 -5.63
C ALA A 239 -8.70 -5.94 -4.81
N SER A 240 -9.20 -4.77 -5.24
CA SER A 240 -9.16 -3.54 -4.46
C SER A 240 -10.56 -2.94 -4.36
N ALA A 241 -10.84 -2.35 -3.21
CA ALA A 241 -12.09 -1.68 -2.94
C ALA A 241 -11.86 -0.42 -2.08
N VAL A 242 -12.73 0.59 -2.25
CA VAL A 242 -12.69 1.84 -1.47
C VAL A 242 -14.01 2.06 -0.77
N ARG A 243 -13.97 2.31 0.55
CA ARG A 243 -15.14 2.74 1.35
C ARG A 243 -14.71 3.81 2.34
N ASP A 244 -15.45 4.90 2.38
CA ASP A 244 -15.24 5.99 3.35
C ASP A 244 -13.77 6.49 3.40
N GLY A 245 -13.11 6.58 2.23
CA GLY A 245 -11.71 7.00 2.10
C GLY A 245 -10.67 5.92 2.42
N MET A 246 -11.04 4.77 2.97
CA MET A 246 -10.17 3.63 3.19
C MET A 246 -10.11 2.74 1.96
N ARG A 247 -8.92 2.41 1.48
CA ARG A 247 -8.70 1.47 0.37
C ARG A 247 -8.08 0.18 0.87
N LEU A 248 -8.71 -0.94 0.57
CA LEU A 248 -8.21 -2.28 0.87
C LEU A 248 -7.78 -3.02 -0.39
N ILE A 249 -6.72 -3.80 -0.26
CA ILE A 249 -6.23 -4.77 -1.25
C ILE A 249 -6.38 -6.15 -0.63
N ALA A 250 -7.17 -7.01 -1.27
CA ALA A 250 -7.36 -8.40 -0.88
C ALA A 250 -6.74 -9.32 -1.94
N VAL A 251 -5.82 -10.17 -1.52
CA VAL A 251 -5.17 -11.17 -2.37
C VAL A 251 -5.55 -12.55 -1.87
N VAL A 252 -6.09 -13.40 -2.75
CA VAL A 252 -6.54 -14.75 -2.42
C VAL A 252 -6.01 -15.73 -3.45
N PHE A 253 -5.33 -16.79 -3.01
CA PHE A 253 -4.76 -17.83 -3.84
C PHE A 253 -5.42 -19.20 -3.57
N GLY A 254 -5.62 -19.97 -4.62
CA GLY A 254 -5.91 -21.39 -4.51
C GLY A 254 -7.31 -21.74 -4.03
N THR A 255 -8.34 -20.99 -4.44
CA THR A 255 -9.73 -21.40 -4.24
C THR A 255 -10.20 -22.41 -5.29
N ASN A 256 -11.35 -23.06 -5.07
CA ASN A 256 -11.81 -24.20 -5.88
C ASN A 256 -12.65 -23.80 -7.10
N SER A 257 -13.09 -22.54 -7.23
CA SER A 257 -13.94 -22.09 -8.34
C SER A 257 -13.93 -20.57 -8.52
N GLU A 258 -14.44 -20.09 -9.66
CA GLU A 258 -14.65 -18.65 -9.88
C GLU A 258 -15.59 -18.03 -8.85
N ALA A 259 -16.65 -18.73 -8.50
CA ALA A 259 -17.60 -18.27 -7.51
C ALA A 259 -16.96 -18.21 -6.11
N ALA A 260 -16.15 -19.22 -5.74
CA ALA A 260 -15.43 -19.29 -4.47
C ALA A 260 -14.41 -18.15 -4.38
N ARG A 261 -13.54 -17.94 -5.40
CA ARG A 261 -12.57 -16.83 -5.34
C ARG A 261 -13.25 -15.48 -5.13
N ALA A 262 -14.38 -15.22 -5.79
CA ALA A 262 -15.12 -13.96 -5.62
C ALA A 262 -15.73 -13.85 -4.21
N SER A 263 -16.38 -14.94 -3.70
CA SER A 263 -16.99 -14.91 -2.37
C SER A 263 -15.97 -14.82 -1.24
N GLU A 264 -14.85 -15.55 -1.34
CA GLU A 264 -13.80 -15.53 -0.31
C GLU A 264 -13.10 -14.16 -0.27
N THR A 265 -12.80 -13.58 -1.44
CA THR A 265 -12.26 -12.22 -1.52
C THR A 265 -13.23 -11.18 -0.95
N GLN A 266 -14.53 -11.32 -1.22
CA GLN A 266 -15.55 -10.43 -0.66
C GLN A 266 -15.67 -10.54 0.86
N LYS A 267 -15.56 -11.76 1.44
CA LYS A 267 -15.53 -11.95 2.89
C LYS A 267 -14.35 -11.20 3.51
N LEU A 268 -13.16 -11.32 2.89
CA LEU A 268 -11.95 -10.67 3.36
C LEU A 268 -12.07 -9.13 3.34
N LEU A 269 -12.54 -8.55 2.23
CA LEU A 269 -12.80 -7.12 2.12
C LEU A 269 -13.85 -6.65 3.16
N THR A 270 -14.93 -7.41 3.31
CA THR A 270 -15.99 -7.09 4.26
C THR A 270 -15.48 -7.09 5.69
N TYR A 271 -14.62 -8.05 6.06
CA TYR A 271 -13.97 -8.09 7.37
C TYR A 271 -13.13 -6.83 7.60
N GLY A 272 -12.27 -6.46 6.65
CA GLY A 272 -11.42 -5.27 6.79
C GLY A 272 -12.25 -4.00 7.00
N PHE A 273 -13.20 -3.72 6.13
CA PHE A 273 -14.06 -2.53 6.26
C PHE A 273 -14.93 -2.53 7.52
N ARG A 274 -15.28 -3.69 8.05
CA ARG A 274 -16.09 -3.77 9.27
C ARG A 274 -15.31 -3.50 10.53
N PHE A 275 -14.07 -3.99 10.60
CA PHE A 275 -13.32 -4.02 11.86
C PHE A 275 -12.14 -3.06 11.91
N PHE A 276 -11.74 -2.47 10.79
CA PHE A 276 -10.65 -1.50 10.73
C PHE A 276 -11.15 -0.13 10.26
N GLU A 277 -10.37 0.88 10.60
CA GLU A 277 -10.54 2.25 10.13
C GLU A 277 -9.19 2.86 9.84
N THR A 278 -9.13 3.72 8.81
CA THR A 278 -7.93 4.44 8.40
C THR A 278 -8.11 5.91 8.67
N GLN A 279 -7.09 6.56 9.24
CA GLN A 279 -7.09 7.99 9.48
C GLN A 279 -5.74 8.59 9.09
N THR A 280 -5.77 9.70 8.35
CA THR A 280 -4.60 10.53 8.11
C THR A 280 -4.48 11.55 9.24
N PHE A 281 -3.40 11.46 10.02
CA PHE A 281 -3.11 12.37 11.13
C PHE A 281 -2.49 13.67 10.64
N TYR A 282 -1.56 13.58 9.71
CA TYR A 282 -0.86 14.72 9.16
C TYR A 282 -0.67 14.55 7.66
N GLN A 283 -0.94 15.61 6.91
CA GLN A 283 -0.73 15.64 5.47
C GLN A 283 0.72 16.04 5.14
N LYS A 284 1.28 15.45 4.11
CA LYS A 284 2.61 15.80 3.58
C LYS A 284 2.73 17.30 3.33
N GLY A 285 3.90 17.86 3.60
CA GLY A 285 4.21 19.26 3.32
C GLY A 285 3.49 20.27 4.23
N THR A 286 2.63 19.83 5.16
CA THR A 286 2.01 20.70 6.15
C THR A 286 3.03 21.09 7.22
N GLU A 287 3.11 22.37 7.58
CA GLU A 287 3.90 22.83 8.71
C GLU A 287 3.31 22.30 10.02
N LEU A 288 4.06 21.44 10.70
CA LEU A 288 3.66 20.83 11.98
C LEU A 288 4.29 21.55 13.16
N THR A 289 5.51 22.05 13.01
CA THR A 289 6.25 22.80 14.03
C THR A 289 7.36 23.62 13.37
N GLN A 290 8.00 24.48 14.18
CA GLN A 290 9.19 25.22 13.77
C GLN A 290 10.37 24.84 14.66
N ALA A 291 11.52 24.61 14.05
CA ALA A 291 12.75 24.21 14.73
C ALA A 291 13.80 25.34 14.71
N PRO A 292 14.45 25.66 15.86
CA PRO A 292 15.50 26.66 15.88
C PRO A 292 16.73 26.21 15.10
N VAL A 293 17.31 27.14 14.34
CA VAL A 293 18.50 26.90 13.50
C VAL A 293 19.64 27.82 13.95
N TRP A 294 20.80 27.21 14.16
CA TRP A 294 22.06 27.90 14.47
C TRP A 294 22.80 28.27 13.20
N LYS A 295 23.48 29.41 13.20
CA LYS A 295 24.36 29.89 12.10
C LYS A 295 23.66 30.10 10.75
N GLY A 296 22.32 30.02 10.70
CA GLY A 296 21.54 30.18 9.48
C GLY A 296 21.18 31.63 9.17
N ASP A 297 20.81 31.93 7.95
CA ASP A 297 20.20 33.21 7.55
C ASP A 297 18.81 33.39 8.17
N LEU A 298 18.08 32.28 8.36
CA LEU A 298 16.85 32.23 9.16
C LEU A 298 17.13 31.70 10.57
N ARG A 299 16.29 32.07 11.52
CA ARG A 299 16.38 31.61 12.92
C ARG A 299 15.64 30.31 13.20
N GLN A 300 14.71 29.98 12.33
CA GLN A 300 13.87 28.80 12.43
C GLN A 300 13.64 28.22 11.05
N VAL A 301 13.46 26.94 11.00
CA VAL A 301 13.03 26.20 9.81
C VAL A 301 11.68 25.56 10.08
N LYS A 302 10.78 25.61 9.10
CA LYS A 302 9.50 24.92 9.16
C LYS A 302 9.75 23.42 9.01
N ALA A 303 9.10 22.65 9.86
CA ALA A 303 9.20 21.20 9.90
C ALA A 303 7.85 20.55 9.60
N GLY A 304 7.86 19.50 8.79
CA GLY A 304 6.69 18.73 8.38
C GLY A 304 7.08 17.32 7.95
N LEU A 305 6.21 16.63 7.22
CA LEU A 305 6.43 15.27 6.74
C LEU A 305 6.61 15.24 5.22
N ALA A 306 7.40 14.28 4.74
CA ALA A 306 7.60 14.02 3.31
C ALA A 306 6.37 13.36 2.67
N ASP A 307 5.68 12.50 3.44
CA ASP A 307 4.50 11.75 3.03
C ASP A 307 3.37 11.93 4.06
N ASP A 308 2.14 11.58 3.67
CA ASP A 308 1.00 11.57 4.60
C ASP A 308 1.26 10.56 5.72
N LEU A 309 1.04 10.97 6.97
CA LEU A 309 1.05 10.04 8.10
C LEU A 309 -0.36 9.47 8.26
N THR A 310 -0.56 8.33 7.62
CA THR A 310 -1.81 7.59 7.62
C THR A 310 -1.62 6.28 8.36
N MET A 311 -2.57 5.96 9.23
CA MET A 311 -2.54 4.72 10.02
C MET A 311 -3.88 4.00 9.91
N THR A 312 -3.81 2.67 9.95
CA THR A 312 -4.99 1.79 9.97
C THR A 312 -4.96 0.94 11.23
N LEU A 313 -6.01 1.03 12.00
CA LEU A 313 -6.15 0.32 13.27
C LEU A 313 -7.53 -0.29 13.41
N PRO A 314 -7.70 -1.26 14.32
CA PRO A 314 -9.02 -1.73 14.71
C PRO A 314 -9.90 -0.56 15.14
N ARG A 315 -11.17 -0.59 14.73
CA ARG A 315 -12.15 0.47 15.01
C ARG A 315 -12.21 0.81 16.50
N GLY A 316 -12.20 2.10 16.79
CA GLY A 316 -12.25 2.64 18.15
C GLY A 316 -10.90 2.78 18.84
N GLN A 317 -9.80 2.26 18.28
CA GLN A 317 -8.46 2.40 18.86
C GLN A 317 -7.79 3.74 18.52
N MET A 318 -8.23 4.42 17.46
CA MET A 318 -7.69 5.73 17.06
C MET A 318 -7.77 6.80 18.16
N LYS A 319 -8.77 6.71 19.04
CA LYS A 319 -8.99 7.67 20.14
C LYS A 319 -7.88 7.69 21.20
N ASN A 320 -7.12 6.60 21.27
CA ASN A 320 -6.05 6.41 22.27
C ASN A 320 -4.69 6.85 21.75
N LEU A 321 -4.61 7.32 20.50
CA LEU A 321 -3.35 7.72 19.89
C LEU A 321 -2.97 9.14 20.26
N ALA A 322 -1.69 9.32 20.57
CA ALA A 322 -1.05 10.63 20.77
C ALA A 322 0.19 10.71 19.87
N ALA A 323 0.35 11.84 19.17
CA ALA A 323 1.55 12.10 18.39
C ALA A 323 2.50 13.03 19.17
N THR A 324 3.77 12.67 19.22
CA THR A 324 4.84 13.47 19.81
C THR A 324 5.87 13.81 18.76
N MET A 325 6.26 15.07 18.66
CA MET A 325 7.27 15.56 17.73
C MET A 325 8.56 15.86 18.47
N THR A 326 9.66 15.29 18.03
CA THR A 326 10.98 15.53 18.60
C THR A 326 11.91 16.05 17.50
N VAL A 327 12.38 17.29 17.68
CA VAL A 327 13.37 17.90 16.79
C VAL A 327 14.78 17.61 17.31
N PHE A 328 15.75 17.42 16.43
CA PHE A 328 17.15 17.22 16.82
C PHE A 328 17.69 18.46 17.55
N PRO A 329 18.45 18.29 18.63
CA PRO A 329 18.73 19.37 19.58
C PRO A 329 19.62 20.50 19.04
N GLN A 330 20.39 20.29 17.97
CA GLN A 330 21.34 21.29 17.46
C GLN A 330 21.32 21.34 15.91
N LEU A 331 20.26 21.89 15.34
CA LEU A 331 20.19 22.12 13.91
C LEU A 331 21.11 23.30 13.53
N THR A 332 22.09 23.04 12.67
CA THR A 332 23.05 24.06 12.20
C THR A 332 22.94 24.19 10.69
N ALA A 333 22.87 25.43 10.21
CA ALA A 333 22.86 25.72 8.77
C ALA A 333 24.22 25.36 8.12
N PRO A 334 24.23 24.97 6.82
CA PRO A 334 23.07 24.95 5.92
C PRO A 334 22.16 23.73 6.17
N ILE A 335 20.85 23.92 5.98
CA ILE A 335 19.84 22.86 6.03
C ILE A 335 19.17 22.79 4.65
N ALA A 336 19.22 21.63 4.01
CA ALA A 336 18.55 21.44 2.73
C ALA A 336 17.04 21.20 2.93
N LYS A 337 16.22 21.65 1.97
CA LYS A 337 14.82 21.24 1.91
C LYS A 337 14.72 19.71 1.80
N GLY A 338 13.87 19.09 2.59
CA GLY A 338 13.73 17.63 2.68
C GLY A 338 14.74 16.94 3.62
N GLN A 339 15.69 17.68 4.19
CA GLN A 339 16.61 17.11 5.18
C GLN A 339 15.87 16.68 6.44
N VAL A 340 16.17 15.47 6.94
CA VAL A 340 15.61 14.98 8.21
C VAL A 340 16.16 15.80 9.37
N ILE A 341 15.26 16.38 10.16
CA ILE A 341 15.58 17.29 11.28
C ILE A 341 14.95 16.86 12.60
N GLY A 342 14.26 15.72 12.61
CA GLY A 342 13.59 15.19 13.78
C GLY A 342 12.77 13.96 13.49
N LYS A 343 11.86 13.63 14.40
CA LYS A 343 10.94 12.48 14.29
C LYS A 343 9.56 12.82 14.83
N VAL A 344 8.55 12.18 14.25
CA VAL A 344 7.17 12.12 14.78
C VAL A 344 6.95 10.70 15.26
N GLU A 345 6.61 10.52 16.52
CA GLU A 345 6.21 9.24 17.11
C GLU A 345 4.73 9.27 17.42
N VAL A 346 3.99 8.27 16.92
CA VAL A 346 2.60 8.02 17.30
C VAL A 346 2.58 6.92 18.34
N LYS A 347 1.92 7.18 19.48
CA LYS A 347 1.86 6.26 20.62
C LYS A 347 0.42 5.87 20.92
N ASN A 348 0.23 4.60 21.29
CA ASN A 348 -0.99 4.11 21.92
C ASN A 348 -0.65 3.82 23.40
N GLY A 349 -1.05 4.72 24.30
CA GLY A 349 -0.51 4.77 25.66
C GLY A 349 1.00 5.00 25.63
N ASP A 350 1.77 4.09 26.25
CA ASP A 350 3.25 4.16 26.30
C ASP A 350 3.93 3.48 25.11
N LYS A 351 3.18 2.73 24.28
CA LYS A 351 3.73 1.98 23.17
C LYS A 351 3.82 2.85 21.92
N VAL A 352 5.02 3.02 21.33
CA VAL A 352 5.20 3.59 20.01
C VAL A 352 4.64 2.61 18.98
N VAL A 353 3.66 3.04 18.20
CA VAL A 353 3.02 2.24 17.15
C VAL A 353 3.43 2.66 15.75
N HIS A 354 3.92 3.89 15.58
CA HIS A 354 4.46 4.37 14.31
C HIS A 354 5.50 5.46 14.54
N THR A 355 6.49 5.56 13.63
CA THR A 355 7.50 6.63 13.61
C THR A 355 7.67 7.13 12.19
N ALA A 356 7.67 8.44 12.00
CA ALA A 356 7.93 9.10 10.73
C ALA A 356 9.03 10.14 10.88
N ASP A 357 9.81 10.37 9.82
CA ASP A 357 10.84 11.40 9.80
C ASP A 357 10.22 12.81 9.67
N LEU A 358 10.65 13.71 10.54
CA LEU A 358 10.32 15.13 10.47
C LEU A 358 11.37 15.82 9.59
N ILE A 359 10.95 16.41 8.49
CA ILE A 359 11.83 17.03 7.50
C ILE A 359 11.73 18.54 7.49
N ALA A 360 12.77 19.22 7.02
CA ALA A 360 12.75 20.64 6.70
C ALA A 360 11.89 20.90 5.46
N LEU A 361 10.87 21.75 5.60
CA LEU A 361 9.99 22.13 4.47
C LEU A 361 10.62 23.18 3.55
N ASP A 362 11.53 23.98 4.11
CA ASP A 362 12.27 25.02 3.41
C ASP A 362 13.78 24.82 3.62
N ALA A 363 14.60 25.30 2.70
CA ALA A 363 16.04 25.37 2.90
C ALA A 363 16.39 26.56 3.84
N VAL A 364 17.48 26.42 4.58
CA VAL A 364 18.08 27.50 5.37
C VAL A 364 19.56 27.59 5.01
N ASP A 365 19.94 28.71 4.44
CA ASP A 365 21.33 28.96 4.04
C ASP A 365 22.21 29.44 5.20
N GLU A 366 23.51 29.44 5.02
CA GLU A 366 24.43 30.00 6.03
C GLU A 366 24.22 31.50 6.23
N GLY A 367 24.09 31.88 7.48
CA GLY A 367 24.04 33.30 7.87
C GLY A 367 25.36 34.05 7.70
N GLY A 368 25.32 35.38 7.70
CA GLY A 368 26.51 36.24 7.62
C GLY A 368 27.53 35.95 8.72
N ILE A 369 28.80 36.31 8.47
CA ILE A 369 29.97 36.01 9.33
C ILE A 369 29.72 36.40 10.81
N PHE A 370 29.18 37.58 11.08
CA PHE A 370 28.92 38.03 12.45
C PHE A 370 27.95 37.12 13.20
N ARG A 371 26.90 36.66 12.53
CA ARG A 371 25.91 35.76 13.10
C ARG A 371 26.50 34.38 13.38
N ARG A 372 27.28 33.86 12.46
CA ARG A 372 27.98 32.57 12.59
C ARG A 372 28.94 32.56 13.78
N VAL A 373 29.73 33.64 13.95
CA VAL A 373 30.63 33.76 15.08
C VAL A 373 29.87 33.87 16.40
N TRP A 374 28.84 34.71 16.44
CA TRP A 374 27.99 34.87 17.64
C TRP A 374 27.31 33.57 18.05
N ASP A 375 26.73 32.89 17.11
CA ASP A 375 26.07 31.58 17.37
C ASP A 375 27.09 30.50 17.76
N SER A 376 28.33 30.54 17.24
CA SER A 376 29.38 29.61 17.67
C SER A 376 29.77 29.82 19.14
N ILE A 377 29.86 31.07 19.59
CA ILE A 377 30.13 31.41 20.99
C ILE A 377 29.00 30.90 21.88
N ARG A 378 27.74 31.15 21.49
CA ARG A 378 26.57 30.69 22.24
C ARG A 378 26.49 29.17 22.32
N LEU A 379 26.76 28.44 21.23
CA LEU A 379 26.79 26.98 21.19
C LEU A 379 27.90 26.42 22.09
N PHE A 380 29.06 27.05 22.16
CA PHE A 380 30.15 26.66 23.05
C PHE A 380 29.71 26.69 24.53
N PHE A 381 29.06 27.77 24.94
CA PHE A 381 28.54 27.90 26.32
C PHE A 381 27.34 26.96 26.56
N TYR A 382 26.46 26.76 25.56
CA TYR A 382 25.34 25.81 25.68
C TYR A 382 25.81 24.37 25.92
N GLY A 383 26.90 23.94 25.25
CA GLY A 383 27.50 22.61 25.45
C GLY A 383 28.28 22.43 26.76
N LEU A 384 28.60 23.54 27.48
CA LEU A 384 29.28 23.50 28.77
C LEU A 384 28.31 23.31 29.95
N PHE A 385 27.02 23.65 29.77
CA PHE A 385 26.00 23.67 30.81
C PHE A 385 24.85 22.66 30.64
N ASN A 386 24.88 21.88 29.53
CA ASN A 386 23.97 20.76 29.26
C ASN A 386 24.75 19.52 28.84
#